data_954dc499bb4307bf781f096b68d2f204
#
_entry.id   954dc499bb4307bf781f096b68d2f204
#
_cell.length_a   1.000
_cell.length_b   1.000
_cell.length_c   1.000
_cell.angle_alpha   90.00
_cell.angle_beta   90.00
_cell.angle_gamma   90.00
#
_symmetry.space_group_name_H-M   'P 1'
#
loop_
_entity.id
_entity.type
_entity.pdbx_description
1 polymer ?
#
loop_
_entity_poly.entity_id
_entity_poly.type
_entity_poly.pdbx_seq_one_letter_code
_entity_poly.pdbx_strand_id
1 'polypeptide(L)'
;MRRILIAIIVFISAINLFAQRKFDPDKFRMEIHQYIVTSANLTEQESAKLLPIYDEMINKQRVLHKKLHKLQDSNLQNIAKAKNIILQIDNLHIQIKQIEKTYHLKMLRIISAIKLAEVLKAERYFHKQYFRNAAQKR
;
A
#
# COMPACT_ATOMS: atom_id res chain seq x y z
N MET A 1 -22.62 -20.11 -40.56
CA MET A 1 -22.13 -18.77 -40.22
C MET A 1 -22.78 -18.18 -38.96
N ARG A 2 -24.08 -18.20 -38.82
CA ARG A 2 -24.78 -17.64 -37.65
C ARG A 2 -24.39 -18.27 -36.30
N ARG A 3 -24.11 -19.57 -36.29
CA ARG A 3 -23.67 -20.31 -35.06
C ARG A 3 -22.20 -20.01 -34.64
N ILE A 4 -21.37 -19.69 -35.60
CA ILE A 4 -19.96 -19.31 -35.36
C ILE A 4 -19.85 -17.89 -34.79
N LEU A 5 -20.68 -16.96 -35.28
CA LEU A 5 -20.81 -15.61 -34.76
C LEU A 5 -21.23 -15.55 -33.29
N ILE A 6 -22.18 -16.40 -32.90
CA ILE A 6 -22.68 -16.52 -31.51
C ILE A 6 -21.57 -17.06 -30.59
N ALA A 7 -20.78 -18.03 -31.05
CA ALA A 7 -19.67 -18.59 -30.29
C ALA A 7 -18.52 -17.55 -30.08
N ILE A 8 -18.25 -16.69 -31.06
CA ILE A 8 -17.26 -15.62 -30.96
C ILE A 8 -17.71 -14.53 -29.97
N ILE A 9 -18.98 -14.16 -29.96
CA ILE A 9 -19.55 -13.17 -29.04
C ILE A 9 -19.51 -13.67 -27.59
N VAL A 10 -19.79 -14.94 -27.36
CA VAL A 10 -19.72 -15.57 -26.03
C VAL A 10 -18.26 -15.64 -25.54
N PHE A 11 -17.30 -15.89 -26.44
CA PHE A 11 -15.87 -15.94 -26.09
C PHE A 11 -15.29 -14.55 -25.74
N ILE A 12 -15.73 -13.49 -26.43
CA ILE A 12 -15.32 -12.10 -26.16
C ILE A 12 -15.90 -11.61 -24.83
N SER A 13 -17.12 -12.00 -24.46
CA SER A 13 -17.71 -11.65 -23.16
C SER A 13 -17.06 -12.38 -21.99
N ALA A 14 -16.54 -13.59 -22.18
CA ALA A 14 -15.78 -14.31 -21.15
C ALA A 14 -14.43 -13.69 -20.84
N ILE A 15 -13.76 -13.09 -21.83
CA ILE A 15 -12.46 -12.42 -21.66
C ILE A 15 -12.58 -11.14 -20.81
N ASN A 16 -13.71 -10.43 -20.89
CA ASN A 16 -13.96 -9.23 -20.11
C ASN A 16 -14.25 -9.49 -18.61
N LEU A 17 -14.67 -10.69 -18.24
CA LEU A 17 -14.90 -11.07 -16.84
C LEU A 17 -13.60 -11.33 -16.06
N PHE A 18 -12.48 -11.61 -16.74
CA PHE A 18 -11.19 -11.85 -16.11
C PHE A 18 -10.32 -10.59 -15.93
N ALA A 19 -10.70 -9.46 -16.54
CA ALA A 19 -9.85 -8.27 -16.63
C ALA A 19 -10.00 -7.28 -15.47
N GLN A 20 -10.90 -7.50 -14.48
CA GLN A 20 -11.11 -6.57 -13.38
C GLN A 20 -11.13 -7.28 -12.03
N ARG A 21 -10.01 -7.86 -11.61
CA ARG A 21 -9.81 -8.07 -10.17
C ARG A 21 -9.54 -6.71 -9.53
N LYS A 22 -10.63 -6.05 -9.15
CA LYS A 22 -10.59 -4.82 -8.37
C LYS A 22 -9.71 -5.04 -7.14
N PHE A 23 -8.77 -4.12 -6.88
CA PHE A 23 -7.96 -4.14 -5.67
C PHE A 23 -8.88 -4.24 -4.43
N ASP A 24 -8.66 -5.26 -3.61
CA ASP A 24 -9.39 -5.49 -2.36
C ASP A 24 -8.49 -5.06 -1.18
N PRO A 25 -8.79 -3.91 -0.56
CA PRO A 25 -7.98 -3.38 0.54
C PRO A 25 -7.99 -4.27 1.79
N ASP A 26 -9.10 -4.95 2.07
CA ASP A 26 -9.22 -5.80 3.25
C ASP A 26 -8.42 -7.08 3.09
N LYS A 27 -8.49 -7.70 1.91
CA LYS A 27 -7.65 -8.83 1.57
C LYS A 27 -6.17 -8.48 1.64
N PHE A 28 -5.77 -7.35 1.06
CA PHE A 28 -4.39 -6.87 1.11
C PHE A 28 -3.92 -6.68 2.56
N ARG A 29 -4.75 -6.08 3.42
CA ARG A 29 -4.44 -5.89 4.83
C ARG A 29 -4.25 -7.22 5.57
N MET A 30 -5.12 -8.18 5.35
CA MET A 30 -5.01 -9.50 5.96
C MET A 30 -3.72 -10.22 5.52
N GLU A 31 -3.40 -10.18 4.25
CA GLU A 31 -2.21 -10.83 3.69
C GLU A 31 -0.92 -10.20 4.24
N ILE A 32 -0.83 -8.86 4.30
CA ILE A 32 0.35 -8.18 4.85
C ILE A 32 0.50 -8.42 6.36
N HIS A 33 -0.60 -8.45 7.12
CA HIS A 33 -0.57 -8.80 8.55
C HIS A 33 0.01 -10.18 8.78
N GLN A 34 -0.50 -11.19 8.07
CA GLN A 34 -0.01 -12.56 8.17
C GLN A 34 1.48 -12.65 7.78
N TYR A 35 1.87 -11.95 6.71
CA TYR A 35 3.25 -11.94 6.26
C TYR A 35 4.19 -11.30 7.29
N ILE A 36 3.82 -10.17 7.87
CA ILE A 36 4.58 -9.48 8.93
C ILE A 36 4.74 -10.38 10.16
N VAL A 37 3.64 -10.96 10.65
CA VAL A 37 3.62 -11.82 11.84
C VAL A 37 4.55 -13.00 11.66
N THR A 38 4.47 -13.67 10.51
CA THR A 38 5.30 -14.83 10.22
C THR A 38 6.77 -14.45 10.03
N SER A 39 7.06 -13.39 9.27
CA SER A 39 8.43 -13.00 8.94
C SER A 39 9.21 -12.49 10.16
N ALA A 40 8.56 -11.75 11.06
CA ALA A 40 9.17 -11.22 12.27
C ALA A 40 9.04 -12.16 13.48
N ASN A 41 8.46 -13.35 13.28
CA ASN A 41 8.21 -14.33 14.34
C ASN A 41 7.55 -13.70 15.59
N LEU A 42 6.46 -12.98 15.35
CA LEU A 42 5.71 -12.33 16.42
C LEU A 42 4.86 -13.36 17.16
N THR A 43 4.84 -13.26 18.49
CA THR A 43 3.90 -14.03 19.31
C THR A 43 2.47 -13.53 19.08
N GLU A 44 1.47 -14.32 19.46
CA GLU A 44 0.07 -13.92 19.40
C GLU A 44 -0.17 -12.63 20.20
N GLN A 45 0.42 -12.53 21.39
CA GLN A 45 0.29 -11.36 22.25
C GLN A 45 0.96 -10.11 21.64
N GLU A 46 2.15 -10.26 21.03
CA GLU A 46 2.83 -9.18 20.32
C GLU A 46 2.01 -8.71 19.12
N SER A 47 1.50 -9.64 18.33
CA SER A 47 0.67 -9.36 17.15
C SER A 47 -0.62 -8.61 17.53
N ALA A 48 -1.32 -9.07 18.55
CA ALA A 48 -2.56 -8.45 19.02
C ALA A 48 -2.38 -6.99 19.44
N LYS A 49 -1.21 -6.63 19.98
CA LYS A 49 -0.88 -5.25 20.37
C LYS A 49 -0.28 -4.41 19.25
N LEU A 50 0.52 -5.02 18.37
CA LEU A 50 1.25 -4.33 17.31
C LEU A 50 0.35 -3.96 16.14
N LEU A 51 -0.45 -4.90 15.63
CA LEU A 51 -1.20 -4.72 14.38
C LEU A 51 -2.18 -3.55 14.40
N PRO A 52 -2.92 -3.26 15.49
CA PRO A 52 -3.75 -2.06 15.55
C PRO A 52 -2.95 -0.75 15.43
N ILE A 53 -1.75 -0.69 16.01
CA ILE A 53 -0.86 0.47 15.94
C ILE A 53 -0.30 0.62 14.52
N TYR A 54 0.06 -0.49 13.90
CA TYR A 54 0.49 -0.55 12.50
C TYR A 54 -0.62 -0.04 11.56
N ASP A 55 -1.84 -0.52 11.71
CA ASP A 55 -2.98 -0.09 10.90
C ASP A 55 -3.30 1.41 11.06
N GLU A 56 -3.20 1.92 12.29
CA GLU A 56 -3.39 3.35 12.56
C GLU A 56 -2.33 4.19 11.83
N MET A 57 -1.07 3.77 11.86
CA MET A 57 0.02 4.40 11.12
C MET A 57 -0.28 4.44 9.62
N ILE A 58 -0.60 3.30 9.04
CA ILE A 58 -0.90 3.18 7.60
C ILE A 58 -2.10 4.05 7.21
N ASN A 59 -3.14 4.09 8.02
CA ASN A 59 -4.31 4.92 7.75
C ASN A 59 -3.99 6.43 7.77
N LYS A 60 -3.16 6.89 8.70
CA LYS A 60 -2.70 8.29 8.74
C LYS A 60 -1.83 8.64 7.53
N GLN A 61 -0.90 7.77 7.17
CA GLN A 61 -0.06 7.96 5.99
C GLN A 61 -0.88 7.97 4.69
N ARG A 62 -1.91 7.12 4.58
CA ARG A 62 -2.79 7.06 3.40
C ARG A 62 -3.43 8.39 3.06
N VAL A 63 -3.85 9.14 4.08
CA VAL A 63 -4.45 10.49 3.87
C VAL A 63 -3.43 11.44 3.24
N LEU A 64 -2.18 11.40 3.71
CA LEU A 64 -1.11 12.26 3.19
C LEU A 64 -0.64 11.79 1.79
N HIS A 65 -0.57 10.49 1.55
CA HIS A 65 -0.26 9.95 0.22
C HIS A 65 -1.31 10.35 -0.83
N LYS A 66 -2.60 10.36 -0.48
CA LYS A 66 -3.65 10.87 -1.40
C LYS A 66 -3.45 12.34 -1.76
N LYS A 67 -3.05 13.18 -0.79
CA LYS A 67 -2.71 14.59 -1.06
C LYS A 67 -1.47 14.71 -1.94
N LEU A 68 -0.45 13.91 -1.66
CA LEU A 68 0.80 13.85 -2.42
C LEU A 68 0.55 13.52 -3.90
N HIS A 69 -0.21 12.47 -4.18
CA HIS A 69 -0.56 12.10 -5.57
C HIS A 69 -1.29 13.22 -6.31
N LYS A 70 -2.26 13.88 -5.65
CA LYS A 70 -2.97 15.02 -6.26
C LYS A 70 -2.03 16.17 -6.64
N LEU A 71 -1.01 16.43 -5.82
CA LEU A 71 -0.03 17.48 -6.13
C LEU A 71 0.93 17.06 -7.24
N GLN A 72 1.36 15.81 -7.26
CA GLN A 72 2.25 15.27 -8.29
C GLN A 72 1.59 15.23 -9.67
N ASP A 73 0.28 15.00 -9.72
CA ASP A 73 -0.51 15.00 -10.96
C ASP A 73 -0.91 16.41 -11.42
N SER A 74 -0.50 17.47 -10.69
CA SER A 74 -0.86 18.84 -11.00
C SER A 74 -0.14 19.38 -12.24
N ASN A 75 -0.83 20.20 -13.04
CA ASN A 75 -0.25 20.87 -14.16
C ASN A 75 0.72 22.01 -13.72
N LEU A 76 1.99 21.92 -14.10
CA LEU A 76 3.08 22.79 -13.65
C LEU A 76 3.42 23.93 -14.63
N GLN A 77 2.46 24.45 -15.39
CA GLN A 77 2.70 25.47 -16.44
C GLN A 77 3.15 26.85 -15.90
N ASN A 78 3.04 27.11 -14.61
CA ASN A 78 3.43 28.38 -14.00
C ASN A 78 4.58 28.16 -13.01
N ILE A 79 5.69 28.89 -13.17
CA ILE A 79 6.91 28.77 -12.35
C ILE A 79 6.63 28.99 -10.86
N ALA A 80 5.87 30.04 -10.51
CA ALA A 80 5.53 30.33 -9.11
C ALA A 80 4.65 29.22 -8.48
N LYS A 81 3.72 28.68 -9.26
CA LYS A 81 2.87 27.55 -8.87
C LYS A 81 3.71 26.26 -8.70
N ALA A 82 4.65 26.01 -9.62
CA ALA A 82 5.54 24.86 -9.55
C ALA A 82 6.40 24.88 -8.28
N LYS A 83 7.00 26.02 -7.92
CA LYS A 83 7.76 26.19 -6.68
C LYS A 83 6.91 25.86 -5.45
N ASN A 84 5.69 26.40 -5.37
CA ASN A 84 4.79 26.14 -4.25
C ASN A 84 4.42 24.65 -4.14
N ILE A 85 4.14 23.98 -5.25
CA ILE A 85 3.83 22.55 -5.29
C ILE A 85 5.00 21.72 -4.78
N ILE A 86 6.24 22.03 -5.21
CA ILE A 86 7.44 21.31 -4.73
C ILE A 86 7.55 21.42 -3.20
N LEU A 87 7.41 22.63 -2.64
CA LEU A 87 7.48 22.82 -1.19
C LEU A 87 6.36 22.09 -0.44
N GLN A 88 5.16 22.02 -1.00
CA GLN A 88 4.05 21.26 -0.41
C GLN A 88 4.35 19.75 -0.45
N ILE A 89 4.90 19.22 -1.54
CA ILE A 89 5.33 17.82 -1.68
C ILE A 89 6.38 17.49 -0.62
N ASP A 90 7.41 18.33 -0.46
CA ASP A 90 8.46 18.14 0.53
C ASP A 90 7.90 18.13 1.96
N ASN A 91 7.01 19.05 2.28
CA ASN A 91 6.33 19.09 3.58
C ASN A 91 5.48 17.84 3.84
N LEU A 92 4.80 17.31 2.84
CA LEU A 92 4.05 16.06 2.98
C LEU A 92 4.97 14.86 3.24
N HIS A 93 6.11 14.78 2.55
CA HIS A 93 7.12 13.73 2.81
C HIS A 93 7.66 13.80 4.24
N ILE A 94 7.95 15.02 4.74
CA ILE A 94 8.37 15.24 6.13
C ILE A 94 7.30 14.75 7.11
N GLN A 95 6.02 15.11 6.90
CA GLN A 95 4.91 14.68 7.75
C GLN A 95 4.76 13.14 7.75
N ILE A 96 4.85 12.50 6.58
CA ILE A 96 4.81 11.04 6.46
C ILE A 96 5.93 10.40 7.30
N LYS A 97 7.15 10.92 7.21
CA LYS A 97 8.30 10.43 7.99
C LYS A 97 8.15 10.68 9.49
N GLN A 98 7.54 11.78 9.90
CA GLN A 98 7.23 12.05 11.31
C GLN A 98 6.20 11.06 11.86
N ILE A 99 5.18 10.71 11.08
CA ILE A 99 4.22 9.66 11.45
C ILE A 99 4.95 8.34 11.64
N GLU A 100 5.75 7.89 10.66
CA GLU A 100 6.55 6.66 10.77
C GLU A 100 7.36 6.65 12.08
N LYS A 101 8.16 7.68 12.33
CA LYS A 101 8.97 7.79 13.53
C LYS A 101 8.15 7.66 14.81
N THR A 102 7.03 8.37 14.88
CA THR A 102 6.14 8.36 16.06
C THR A 102 5.59 6.96 16.32
N TYR A 103 5.15 6.27 15.29
CA TYR A 103 4.57 4.93 15.41
C TYR A 103 5.63 3.85 15.63
N HIS A 104 6.83 3.97 15.03
CA HIS A 104 7.95 3.09 15.35
C HIS A 104 8.32 3.16 16.83
N LEU A 105 8.33 4.35 17.44
CA LEU A 105 8.55 4.50 18.86
C LEU A 105 7.45 3.85 19.72
N LYS A 106 6.18 3.89 19.30
CA LYS A 106 5.09 3.16 19.96
C LYS A 106 5.29 1.65 19.85
N MET A 107 5.65 1.14 18.65
CA MET A 107 5.89 -0.29 18.40
C MET A 107 7.08 -0.83 19.20
N LEU A 108 8.14 -0.05 19.39
CA LEU A 108 9.31 -0.39 20.21
C LEU A 108 8.98 -0.59 21.69
N ARG A 109 7.83 -0.14 22.16
CA ARG A 109 7.33 -0.45 23.53
C ARG A 109 6.67 -1.83 23.64
N ILE A 110 6.40 -2.45 22.48
CA ILE A 110 5.68 -3.74 22.41
C ILE A 110 6.62 -4.86 22.01
N ILE A 111 7.49 -4.61 21.03
CA ILE A 111 8.44 -5.59 20.49
C ILE A 111 9.87 -5.05 20.52
N SER A 112 10.84 -5.96 20.44
CA SER A 112 12.26 -5.60 20.38
C SER A 112 12.60 -4.86 19.08
N ALA A 113 13.69 -4.07 19.10
CA ALA A 113 14.18 -3.37 17.92
C ALA A 113 14.51 -4.33 16.76
N ILE A 114 15.02 -5.54 17.06
CA ILE A 114 15.28 -6.58 16.05
C ILE A 114 13.99 -7.01 15.38
N LYS A 115 12.95 -7.33 16.15
CA LYS A 115 11.64 -7.71 15.61
C LYS A 115 11.01 -6.58 14.80
N LEU A 116 11.11 -5.34 15.25
CA LEU A 116 10.62 -4.20 14.48
C LEU A 116 11.38 -4.04 13.15
N ALA A 117 12.69 -4.21 13.14
CA ALA A 117 13.47 -4.19 11.90
C ALA A 117 13.01 -5.27 10.91
N GLU A 118 12.70 -6.49 11.39
CA GLU A 118 12.15 -7.55 10.55
C GLU A 118 10.72 -7.23 10.07
N VAL A 119 9.87 -6.63 10.90
CA VAL A 119 8.54 -6.13 10.50
C VAL A 119 8.67 -5.14 9.33
N LEU A 120 9.52 -4.14 9.46
CA LEU A 120 9.71 -3.11 8.42
C LEU A 120 10.33 -3.68 7.14
N LYS A 121 11.21 -4.66 7.25
CA LYS A 121 11.77 -5.39 6.11
C LYS A 121 10.70 -6.23 5.41
N ALA A 122 9.89 -6.95 6.18
CA ALA A 122 8.77 -7.75 5.66
C ALA A 122 7.76 -6.88 4.92
N GLU A 123 7.38 -5.74 5.48
CA GLU A 123 6.48 -4.78 4.85
C GLU A 123 7.00 -4.33 3.48
N ARG A 124 8.26 -3.86 3.41
CA ARG A 124 8.87 -3.44 2.14
C ARG A 124 8.91 -4.55 1.10
N TYR A 125 9.26 -5.76 1.52
CA TYR A 125 9.32 -6.92 0.63
C TYR A 125 7.93 -7.31 0.13
N PHE A 126 6.93 -7.35 1.01
CA PHE A 126 5.55 -7.66 0.66
C PHE A 126 5.00 -6.68 -0.38
N HIS A 127 5.14 -5.37 -0.14
CA HIS A 127 4.72 -4.34 -1.10
C HIS A 127 5.37 -4.54 -2.47
N LYS A 128 6.68 -4.74 -2.51
CA LYS A 128 7.41 -4.96 -3.76
C LYS A 128 6.89 -6.19 -4.52
N GLN A 129 6.65 -7.30 -3.84
CA GLN A 129 6.14 -8.53 -4.45
C GLN A 129 4.70 -8.38 -4.91
N TYR A 130 3.85 -7.81 -4.08
CA TYR A 130 2.43 -7.65 -4.37
C TYR A 130 2.21 -6.84 -5.65
N PHE A 131 2.85 -5.69 -5.76
CA PHE A 131 2.71 -4.81 -6.93
C PHE A 131 3.41 -5.37 -8.17
N ARG A 132 4.53 -6.07 -8.03
CA ARG A 132 5.17 -6.77 -9.14
C ARG A 132 4.25 -7.85 -9.72
N ASN A 133 3.63 -8.66 -8.87
CA ASN A 133 2.72 -9.71 -9.31
C ASN A 133 1.44 -9.14 -9.93
N ALA A 134 0.95 -7.99 -9.45
CA ALA A 134 -0.18 -7.30 -10.04
C ALA A 134 0.14 -6.74 -11.44
N ALA A 135 1.36 -6.24 -11.66
CA ALA A 135 1.81 -5.73 -12.96
C ALA A 135 2.00 -6.83 -14.00
N GLN A 136 2.45 -8.04 -13.59
CA GLN A 136 2.66 -9.17 -14.51
C GLN A 136 1.35 -9.84 -14.98
N LYS A 137 0.23 -9.56 -14.29
CA LYS A 137 -1.10 -10.11 -14.63
C LYS A 137 -1.91 -9.21 -15.57
N ARG A 138 -1.34 -8.10 -16.04
CA ARG A 138 -1.90 -7.21 -17.05
C ARG A 138 -1.39 -7.55 -18.44
#